data_be11e6a2a3e1bc20863d2c9ef194beea
#
_entry.id   be11e6a2a3e1bc20863d2c9ef194beea
#
_cell.length_a   1.000
_cell.length_b   1.000
_cell.length_c   1.000
_cell.angle_alpha   90.00
_cell.angle_beta   90.00
_cell.angle_gamma   90.00
#
_symmetry.space_group_name_H-M   'P 1'
#
loop_
_entity.id
_entity.type
_entity.pdbx_description
1 polymer ?
#
loop_
_entity_poly.entity_id
_entity_poly.type
_entity_poly.pdbx_seq_one_letter_code
_entity_poly.pdbx_strand_id
1 'polypeptide(L)'
;MNISIVFTSEGPSCQAYLDMVEGLRSIISQDTAHHIGDEGPDIVHLFGEFDWKTRHLLDRYHDLKIPTVLTVCNALSTYTQKGVELKQKSGRMLKRQVLKRATAVHAIGETEAAALQTTVPNLQVATIANAAVTGAISFKEMTNALIHLYSTTMTKHERTVQETIEKKLALVKVDAADEVAVVSKQLLYDKYLNTRGLLTTKRLEGTAQLLIRTDYDEDRLAALLPKLGITTFTQELLALLEEQSLLTEGFMPIKRSKKQLKINAVNKL
;
A
#
# COMPACT_ATOMS: atom_id res chain seq x y z
N MET A 1 -0.93 13.01 4.84
CA MET A 1 -0.29 11.74 4.42
C MET A 1 0.67 11.30 5.51
N ASN A 2 0.48 10.11 6.04
CA ASN A 2 1.37 9.52 7.04
C ASN A 2 2.41 8.61 6.36
N ILE A 3 3.69 8.91 6.55
CA ILE A 3 4.82 8.24 5.90
C ILE A 3 5.59 7.46 6.98
N SER A 4 5.74 6.16 6.81
CA SER A 4 6.66 5.39 7.65
C SER A 4 7.99 5.18 6.93
N ILE A 5 9.09 5.34 7.66
CA ILE A 5 10.45 5.17 7.16
C ILE A 5 11.09 4.00 7.90
N VAL A 6 11.48 2.98 7.15
CA VAL A 6 11.99 1.72 7.71
C VAL A 6 13.35 1.37 7.08
N PHE A 7 14.33 1.08 7.94
CA PHE A 7 15.64 0.54 7.52
C PHE A 7 15.70 -0.96 7.81
N THR A 8 16.15 -1.74 6.84
CA THR A 8 16.34 -3.19 7.03
C THR A 8 17.75 -3.56 7.50
N SER A 9 18.70 -2.63 7.35
CA SER A 9 20.11 -2.82 7.70
C SER A 9 20.67 -1.54 8.33
N GLU A 10 21.52 -1.69 9.33
CA GLU A 10 22.24 -0.60 10.00
C GLU A 10 23.70 -0.49 9.50
N GLY A 11 24.03 -1.15 8.39
CA GLY A 11 25.38 -1.17 7.85
C GLY A 11 25.87 0.19 7.32
N PRO A 12 27.18 0.35 7.08
CA PRO A 12 27.79 1.60 6.60
C PRO A 12 27.18 2.12 5.30
N SER A 13 26.65 1.25 4.48
CA SER A 13 25.93 1.58 3.24
C SER A 13 24.65 2.36 3.45
N CYS A 14 24.07 2.29 4.65
CA CYS A 14 22.85 3.02 4.99
C CYS A 14 23.12 4.41 5.59
N GLN A 15 24.37 4.73 5.99
CA GLN A 15 24.67 5.99 6.67
C GLN A 15 24.30 7.22 5.84
N ALA A 16 24.66 7.24 4.55
CA ALA A 16 24.30 8.34 3.66
C ALA A 16 22.76 8.53 3.50
N TYR A 17 22.00 7.46 3.72
CA TYR A 17 20.54 7.52 3.70
C TYR A 17 19.96 7.97 5.03
N LEU A 18 20.65 7.76 6.16
CA LEU A 18 20.23 8.31 7.46
C LEU A 18 20.27 9.84 7.41
N ASP A 19 21.33 10.45 6.88
CA ASP A 19 21.44 11.89 6.70
C ASP A 19 20.33 12.43 5.78
N MET A 20 20.01 11.71 4.71
CA MET A 20 18.88 12.02 3.83
C MET A 20 17.54 12.02 4.59
N VAL A 21 17.31 11.02 5.43
CA VAL A 21 16.07 10.89 6.21
C VAL A 21 15.98 11.94 7.31
N GLU A 22 17.07 12.30 7.94
CA GLU A 22 17.09 13.41 8.91
C GLU A 22 16.73 14.74 8.25
N GLY A 23 17.29 15.03 7.07
CA GLY A 23 16.90 16.18 6.27
C GLY A 23 15.42 16.17 5.87
N LEU A 24 14.91 15.01 5.45
CA LEU A 24 13.50 14.82 5.13
C LEU A 24 12.59 15.06 6.35
N ARG A 25 12.94 14.50 7.51
CA ARG A 25 12.20 14.68 8.77
C ARG A 25 12.16 16.14 9.19
N SER A 26 13.30 16.85 9.10
CA SER A 26 13.40 18.25 9.45
C SER A 26 12.47 19.13 8.62
N ILE A 27 12.30 18.84 7.33
CA ILE A 27 11.43 19.61 6.45
C ILE A 27 9.96 19.23 6.64
N ILE A 28 9.64 17.94 6.73
CA ILE A 28 8.26 17.47 6.93
C ILE A 28 7.71 17.89 8.30
N SER A 29 8.53 17.99 9.33
CA SER A 29 8.07 18.46 10.65
C SER A 29 7.52 19.89 10.63
N GLN A 30 7.83 20.69 9.60
CA GLN A 30 7.31 22.04 9.40
C GLN A 30 6.03 22.06 8.54
N ASP A 31 5.60 20.92 8.03
CA ASP A 31 4.44 20.77 7.16
C ASP A 31 3.26 20.15 7.93
N THR A 32 2.09 20.76 7.84
CA THR A 32 0.87 20.25 8.48
C THR A 32 0.15 19.18 7.67
N ALA A 33 0.47 19.04 6.38
CA ALA A 33 -0.18 18.09 5.47
C ALA A 33 0.49 16.70 5.44
N HIS A 34 1.76 16.62 5.87
CA HIS A 34 2.54 15.41 5.86
C HIS A 34 3.09 15.12 7.25
N HIS A 35 3.19 13.84 7.58
CA HIS A 35 3.67 13.40 8.87
C HIS A 35 4.54 12.15 8.70
N ILE A 36 5.63 12.06 9.46
CA ILE A 36 6.44 10.85 9.55
C ILE A 36 6.11 10.15 10.87
N GLY A 37 5.56 8.94 10.78
CA GLY A 37 5.15 8.16 11.94
C GLY A 37 4.94 6.69 11.60
N ASP A 38 4.95 5.86 12.63
CA ASP A 38 4.87 4.39 12.49
C ASP A 38 3.42 3.88 12.65
N GLU A 39 2.48 4.72 13.05
CA GLU A 39 1.09 4.35 13.26
C GLU A 39 0.25 4.61 12.00
N GLY A 40 -0.35 3.55 11.44
CA GLY A 40 -1.25 3.62 10.31
C GLY A 40 -0.66 4.31 9.06
N PRO A 41 0.49 3.87 8.54
CA PRO A 41 1.12 4.57 7.42
C PRO A 41 0.26 4.50 6.16
N ASP A 42 0.14 5.63 5.50
CA ASP A 42 -0.43 5.69 4.15
C ASP A 42 0.52 5.09 3.13
N ILE A 43 1.83 5.26 3.35
CA ILE A 43 2.90 4.73 2.52
C ILE A 43 4.13 4.42 3.38
N VAL A 44 4.89 3.41 2.98
CA VAL A 44 6.16 3.04 3.61
C VAL A 44 7.31 3.30 2.66
N HIS A 45 8.33 4.04 3.11
CA HIS A 45 9.60 4.15 2.43
C HIS A 45 10.61 3.21 3.09
N LEU A 46 10.95 2.14 2.40
CA LEU A 46 11.85 1.09 2.87
C LEU A 46 13.26 1.32 2.32
N PHE A 47 14.24 1.45 3.21
CA PHE A 47 15.66 1.47 2.87
C PHE A 47 16.24 0.10 3.16
N GLY A 48 16.66 -0.61 2.12
CA GLY A 48 17.05 -2.00 2.27
C GLY A 48 18.00 -2.51 1.19
N GLU A 49 18.45 -3.74 1.38
CA GLU A 49 19.31 -4.44 0.43
C GLU A 49 18.51 -5.51 -0.33
N PHE A 50 19.15 -6.16 -1.30
CA PHE A 50 18.57 -7.32 -2.00
C PHE A 50 18.71 -8.60 -1.16
N ASP A 51 18.06 -8.61 0.01
CA ASP A 51 18.11 -9.70 0.97
C ASP A 51 16.71 -10.23 1.36
N TRP A 52 16.69 -11.30 2.13
CA TRP A 52 15.44 -11.93 2.58
C TRP A 52 14.68 -11.07 3.60
N LYS A 53 15.37 -10.24 4.39
CA LYS A 53 14.76 -9.36 5.37
C LYS A 53 13.93 -8.28 4.67
N THR A 54 14.52 -7.61 3.68
CA THR A 54 13.84 -6.63 2.82
C THR A 54 12.67 -7.27 2.09
N ARG A 55 12.88 -8.48 1.52
CA ARG A 55 11.81 -9.21 0.84
C ARG A 55 10.64 -9.51 1.78
N HIS A 56 10.91 -10.00 2.97
CA HIS A 56 9.87 -10.36 3.95
C HIS A 56 9.06 -9.14 4.39
N LEU A 57 9.71 -8.00 4.63
CA LEU A 57 9.01 -6.75 4.95
C LEU A 57 8.14 -6.26 3.79
N LEU A 58 8.63 -6.31 2.56
CA LEU A 58 7.83 -5.96 1.38
C LEU A 58 6.62 -6.89 1.21
N ASP A 59 6.77 -8.20 1.47
CA ASP A 59 5.65 -9.15 1.47
C ASP A 59 4.62 -8.78 2.55
N ARG A 60 5.06 -8.46 3.75
CA ARG A 60 4.19 -8.03 4.85
C ARG A 60 3.39 -6.77 4.50
N TYR A 61 4.04 -5.73 3.97
CA TYR A 61 3.33 -4.50 3.56
C TYR A 61 2.39 -4.75 2.38
N HIS A 62 2.79 -5.60 1.43
CA HIS A 62 1.93 -6.00 0.34
C HIS A 62 0.66 -6.71 0.83
N ASP A 63 0.77 -7.61 1.82
CA ASP A 63 -0.37 -8.31 2.40
C ASP A 63 -1.31 -7.35 3.15
N LEU A 64 -0.74 -6.37 3.84
CA LEU A 64 -1.46 -5.26 4.46
C LEU A 64 -2.00 -4.24 3.46
N LYS A 65 -1.74 -4.40 2.15
CA LYS A 65 -2.14 -3.47 1.08
C LYS A 65 -1.58 -2.05 1.24
N ILE A 66 -0.46 -1.90 1.91
CA ILE A 66 0.24 -0.64 2.08
C ILE A 66 1.22 -0.45 0.92
N PRO A 67 1.12 0.65 0.14
CA PRO A 67 2.07 0.93 -0.92
C PRO A 67 3.47 1.19 -0.35
N THR A 68 4.49 0.74 -1.08
CA THR A 68 5.89 0.86 -0.65
C THR A 68 6.74 1.55 -1.70
N VAL A 69 7.61 2.43 -1.25
CA VAL A 69 8.76 2.92 -2.02
C VAL A 69 10.01 2.24 -1.48
N LEU A 70 10.81 1.65 -2.34
CA LEU A 70 12.06 1.00 -1.97
C LEU A 70 13.25 1.83 -2.45
N THR A 71 14.15 2.21 -1.55
CA THR A 71 15.51 2.66 -1.88
C THR A 71 16.47 1.52 -1.60
N VAL A 72 17.24 1.09 -2.61
CA VAL A 72 18.19 -0.01 -2.46
C VAL A 72 19.52 0.52 -1.98
N CYS A 73 19.85 0.25 -0.71
CA CYS A 73 21.18 0.50 -0.17
C CYS A 73 22.18 -0.45 -0.84
N ASN A 74 23.33 0.04 -1.32
CA ASN A 74 24.34 -0.73 -2.06
C ASN A 74 24.02 -1.16 -3.50
N ALA A 75 23.01 -0.60 -4.14
CA ALA A 75 22.71 -0.95 -5.53
C ALA A 75 23.93 -0.76 -6.46
N LEU A 76 24.70 0.32 -6.28
CA LEU A 76 25.91 0.62 -7.09
C LEU A 76 27.04 -0.38 -6.88
N SER A 77 27.32 -0.81 -5.65
CA SER A 77 28.42 -1.73 -5.36
C SER A 77 28.23 -3.12 -5.96
N THR A 78 26.99 -3.53 -6.17
CA THR A 78 26.63 -4.82 -6.77
C THR A 78 26.72 -4.84 -8.31
N TYR A 79 26.71 -3.65 -8.94
CA TYR A 79 26.75 -3.56 -10.41
C TYR A 79 28.16 -3.35 -10.98
N THR A 80 29.14 -2.90 -10.17
CA THR A 80 30.49 -2.58 -10.62
C THR A 80 31.49 -3.75 -10.49
N GLN A 81 31.17 -4.83 -9.76
CA GLN A 81 32.05 -5.97 -9.64
C GLN A 81 31.84 -6.97 -10.79
N LYS A 82 32.62 -6.81 -11.87
CA LYS A 82 32.89 -7.86 -12.86
C LYS A 82 33.71 -8.96 -12.15
N GLY A 83 33.11 -10.10 -11.83
CA GLY A 83 33.92 -11.23 -11.39
C GLY A 83 33.28 -12.31 -10.51
N VAL A 84 31.96 -12.34 -10.29
CA VAL A 84 31.35 -13.37 -9.45
C VAL A 84 30.15 -14.02 -10.18
N GLU A 85 30.42 -14.83 -11.21
CA GLU A 85 29.32 -15.38 -12.04
C GLU A 85 28.55 -16.56 -11.43
N LEU A 86 29.08 -17.28 -10.47
CA LEU A 86 28.43 -18.51 -9.93
C LEU A 86 27.53 -18.29 -8.69
N LYS A 87 27.76 -17.24 -7.91
CA LYS A 87 26.82 -16.79 -6.86
C LYS A 87 25.63 -15.97 -7.42
N GLN A 88 25.62 -15.70 -8.72
CA GLN A 88 24.72 -14.75 -9.36
C GLN A 88 23.30 -15.28 -9.66
N LYS A 89 23.06 -16.58 -9.83
CA LYS A 89 21.71 -17.07 -10.21
C LYS A 89 20.71 -16.91 -9.07
N SER A 90 21.06 -17.27 -7.84
CA SER A 90 20.21 -17.08 -6.66
C SER A 90 20.06 -15.60 -6.33
N GLY A 91 21.12 -14.82 -6.46
CA GLY A 91 21.10 -13.36 -6.26
C GLY A 91 20.23 -12.62 -7.27
N ARG A 92 20.24 -12.99 -8.56
CA ARG A 92 19.35 -12.40 -9.58
C ARG A 92 17.88 -12.67 -9.31
N MET A 93 17.55 -13.88 -8.87
CA MET A 93 16.18 -14.25 -8.54
C MET A 93 15.66 -13.44 -7.35
N LEU A 94 16.44 -13.31 -6.28
CA LEU A 94 16.07 -12.55 -5.10
C LEU A 94 15.94 -11.04 -5.42
N LYS A 95 16.88 -10.46 -6.17
CA LYS A 95 16.78 -9.08 -6.67
C LYS A 95 15.46 -8.83 -7.40
N ARG A 96 15.13 -9.69 -8.35
CA ARG A 96 13.89 -9.59 -9.11
C ARG A 96 12.64 -9.73 -8.22
N GLN A 97 12.70 -10.61 -7.23
CA GLN A 97 11.60 -10.80 -6.29
C GLN A 97 11.40 -9.58 -5.39
N VAL A 98 12.48 -9.00 -4.83
CA VAL A 98 12.45 -7.78 -4.02
C VAL A 98 11.86 -6.62 -4.84
N LEU A 99 12.40 -6.36 -6.03
CA LEU A 99 11.96 -5.27 -6.88
C LEU A 99 10.48 -5.40 -7.32
N LYS A 100 10.02 -6.62 -7.64
CA LYS A 100 8.62 -6.85 -8.03
C LYS A 100 7.62 -6.65 -6.91
N ARG A 101 8.05 -6.65 -5.66
CA ARG A 101 7.17 -6.45 -4.50
C ARG A 101 7.04 -4.98 -4.10
N ALA A 102 8.02 -4.16 -4.42
CA ALA A 102 7.91 -2.71 -4.22
C ALA A 102 6.87 -2.11 -5.18
N THR A 103 6.08 -1.17 -4.69
CA THR A 103 5.11 -0.43 -5.51
C THR A 103 5.83 0.55 -6.42
N ALA A 104 6.88 1.21 -5.89
CA ALA A 104 7.81 2.05 -6.64
C ALA A 104 9.22 1.90 -6.08
N VAL A 105 10.23 2.27 -6.86
CA VAL A 105 11.64 2.28 -6.44
C VAL A 105 12.22 3.67 -6.61
N HIS A 106 12.93 4.13 -5.60
CA HIS A 106 13.72 5.35 -5.63
C HIS A 106 15.17 5.00 -5.96
N ALA A 107 15.71 5.60 -7.00
CA ALA A 107 17.12 5.55 -7.41
C ALA A 107 17.77 6.92 -7.23
N ILE A 108 19.02 6.96 -6.77
CA ILE A 108 19.76 8.22 -6.56
C ILE A 108 20.40 8.77 -7.83
N GLY A 109 20.39 8.02 -8.93
CA GLY A 109 20.96 8.44 -10.20
C GLY A 109 20.48 7.61 -11.39
N GLU A 110 20.65 8.14 -12.59
CA GLU A 110 20.17 7.53 -13.84
C GLU A 110 20.81 6.15 -14.12
N THR A 111 22.09 5.98 -13.78
CA THR A 111 22.79 4.69 -13.94
C THR A 111 22.14 3.60 -13.08
N GLU A 112 21.81 3.93 -11.85
CA GLU A 112 21.10 3.02 -10.95
C GLU A 112 19.69 2.72 -11.48
N ALA A 113 18.95 3.75 -11.88
CA ALA A 113 17.61 3.60 -12.44
C ALA A 113 17.59 2.66 -13.66
N ALA A 114 18.51 2.85 -14.60
CA ALA A 114 18.66 2.01 -15.77
C ALA A 114 18.96 0.55 -15.41
N ALA A 115 19.84 0.31 -14.43
CA ALA A 115 20.19 -1.02 -13.96
C ALA A 115 19.00 -1.72 -13.28
N LEU A 116 18.20 -1.00 -12.50
CA LEU A 116 16.99 -1.52 -11.86
C LEU A 116 15.93 -1.88 -12.89
N GLN A 117 15.69 -1.02 -13.88
CA GLN A 117 14.74 -1.27 -14.98
C GLN A 117 15.17 -2.44 -15.89
N THR A 118 16.48 -2.62 -16.10
CA THR A 118 17.00 -3.80 -16.82
C THR A 118 16.68 -5.09 -16.06
N THR A 119 16.69 -5.07 -14.74
CA THR A 119 16.38 -6.24 -13.90
C THR A 119 14.88 -6.56 -13.90
N VAL A 120 14.02 -5.55 -13.87
CA VAL A 120 12.57 -5.68 -13.90
C VAL A 120 12.01 -4.66 -14.90
N PRO A 121 11.70 -5.06 -16.14
CA PRO A 121 11.02 -4.20 -17.10
C PRO A 121 9.68 -3.70 -16.53
N ASN A 122 9.33 -2.47 -16.83
CA ASN A 122 8.11 -1.78 -16.34
C ASN A 122 8.09 -1.49 -14.82
N LEU A 123 9.23 -1.64 -14.12
CA LEU A 123 9.35 -1.16 -12.74
C LEU A 123 9.16 0.35 -12.71
N GLN A 124 8.34 0.84 -11.78
CA GLN A 124 8.25 2.28 -11.53
C GLN A 124 9.49 2.72 -10.76
N VAL A 125 10.42 3.37 -11.45
CA VAL A 125 11.63 3.93 -10.86
C VAL A 125 11.55 5.44 -10.95
N ALA A 126 11.81 6.13 -9.85
CA ALA A 126 12.00 7.58 -9.80
C ALA A 126 13.46 7.88 -9.47
N THR A 127 14.09 8.71 -10.27
CA THR A 127 15.45 9.19 -10.04
C THR A 127 15.38 10.49 -9.25
N ILE A 128 15.83 10.46 -7.98
CA ILE A 128 15.90 11.63 -7.10
C ILE A 128 17.28 11.64 -6.45
N ALA A 129 18.05 12.65 -6.71
CA ALA A 129 19.39 12.78 -6.14
C ALA A 129 19.33 12.87 -4.61
N ASN A 130 20.26 12.21 -3.93
CA ASN A 130 20.41 12.32 -2.49
C ASN A 130 21.20 13.60 -2.16
N ALA A 131 20.54 14.58 -1.56
CA ALA A 131 21.12 15.88 -1.21
C ALA A 131 22.35 15.75 -0.27
N ALA A 132 22.33 14.77 0.64
CA ALA A 132 23.42 14.53 1.57
C ALA A 132 24.69 13.99 0.89
N VAL A 133 24.54 13.27 -0.23
CA VAL A 133 25.65 12.60 -0.93
C VAL A 133 26.16 13.42 -2.11
N THR A 134 25.23 13.92 -2.92
CA THR A 134 25.59 14.53 -4.20
C THR A 134 25.83 16.03 -4.12
N GLY A 135 25.19 16.71 -3.16
CA GLY A 135 25.17 18.17 -3.09
C GLY A 135 24.56 18.85 -4.33
N ALA A 136 24.05 18.05 -5.29
CA ALA A 136 23.53 18.54 -6.56
C ALA A 136 22.16 19.24 -6.43
N ILE A 137 21.42 18.91 -5.38
CA ILE A 137 20.10 19.49 -5.06
C ILE A 137 20.04 19.82 -3.57
N SER A 138 19.18 20.75 -3.20
CA SER A 138 18.92 21.06 -1.79
C SER A 138 18.05 19.97 -1.12
N PHE A 139 18.10 19.88 0.21
CA PHE A 139 17.20 18.99 0.98
C PHE A 139 15.73 19.30 0.72
N LYS A 140 15.36 20.57 0.51
CA LYS A 140 13.99 20.98 0.19
C LYS A 140 13.54 20.45 -1.16
N GLU A 141 14.36 20.55 -2.19
CA GLU A 141 14.07 20.01 -3.53
C GLU A 141 13.94 18.49 -3.49
N MET A 142 14.86 17.80 -2.81
CA MET A 142 14.80 16.36 -2.60
C MET A 142 13.50 15.94 -1.88
N THR A 143 13.16 16.65 -0.80
CA THR A 143 11.92 16.37 -0.02
C THR A 143 10.68 16.55 -0.88
N ASN A 144 10.59 17.64 -1.65
CA ASN A 144 9.45 17.87 -2.54
C ASN A 144 9.33 16.78 -3.61
N ALA A 145 10.46 16.33 -4.17
CA ALA A 145 10.47 15.25 -5.15
C ALA A 145 10.05 13.90 -4.53
N LEU A 146 10.47 13.61 -3.29
CA LEU A 146 10.04 12.41 -2.56
C LEU A 146 8.54 12.47 -2.21
N ILE A 147 8.03 13.60 -1.74
CA ILE A 147 6.59 13.79 -1.48
C ILE A 147 5.78 13.58 -2.77
N HIS A 148 6.26 14.09 -3.90
CA HIS A 148 5.62 13.85 -5.18
C HIS A 148 5.64 12.35 -5.57
N LEU A 149 6.77 11.68 -5.37
CA LEU A 149 6.87 10.23 -5.57
C LEU A 149 5.88 9.46 -4.68
N TYR A 150 5.76 9.82 -3.40
CA TYR A 150 4.80 9.18 -2.50
C TYR A 150 3.37 9.38 -2.96
N SER A 151 2.98 10.61 -3.28
CA SER A 151 1.63 10.94 -3.75
C SER A 151 1.26 10.20 -5.04
N THR A 152 2.16 10.16 -6.01
CA THR A 152 1.94 9.43 -7.28
C THR A 152 1.88 7.92 -7.07
N THR A 153 2.69 7.38 -6.15
CA THR A 153 2.69 5.95 -5.80
C THR A 153 1.38 5.55 -5.14
N MET A 154 0.88 6.37 -4.20
CA MET A 154 -0.41 6.15 -3.54
C MET A 154 -1.58 6.20 -4.53
N THR A 155 -1.62 7.23 -5.37
CA THR A 155 -2.67 7.38 -6.41
C THR A 155 -2.71 6.18 -7.35
N LYS A 156 -1.54 5.72 -7.81
CA LYS A 156 -1.43 4.54 -8.66
C LYS A 156 -1.88 3.27 -7.95
N HIS A 157 -1.49 3.12 -6.68
CA HIS A 157 -1.90 1.97 -5.86
C HIS A 157 -3.42 1.95 -5.70
N GLU A 158 -4.03 3.07 -5.33
CA GLU A 158 -5.47 3.20 -5.17
C GLU A 158 -6.23 2.87 -6.47
N ARG A 159 -5.76 3.39 -7.59
CA ARG A 159 -6.31 3.04 -8.91
C ARG A 159 -6.23 1.54 -9.17
N THR A 160 -5.12 0.88 -8.85
CA THR A 160 -4.96 -0.57 -9.01
C THR A 160 -5.95 -1.35 -8.14
N VAL A 161 -6.25 -0.85 -6.93
CA VAL A 161 -7.28 -1.43 -6.05
C VAL A 161 -8.66 -1.32 -6.68
N GLN A 162 -9.03 -0.14 -7.19
CA GLN A 162 -10.32 0.07 -7.87
C GLN A 162 -10.46 -0.84 -9.10
N GLU A 163 -9.44 -0.91 -9.96
CA GLU A 163 -9.42 -1.81 -11.12
C GLU A 163 -9.54 -3.29 -10.71
N THR A 164 -8.95 -3.67 -9.56
CA THR A 164 -9.05 -5.04 -9.04
C THR A 164 -10.46 -5.36 -8.56
N ILE A 165 -11.12 -4.41 -7.91
CA ILE A 165 -12.51 -4.54 -7.48
C ILE A 165 -13.43 -4.67 -8.72
N GLU A 166 -13.25 -3.81 -9.71
CA GLU A 166 -14.03 -3.85 -10.96
C GLU A 166 -13.86 -5.18 -11.72
N LYS A 167 -12.63 -5.68 -11.82
CA LYS A 167 -12.35 -7.00 -12.41
C LYS A 167 -13.06 -8.13 -11.65
N LYS A 168 -13.10 -8.08 -10.32
CA LYS A 168 -13.83 -9.07 -9.53
C LYS A 168 -15.34 -9.05 -9.80
N LEU A 169 -15.92 -7.85 -9.89
CA LEU A 169 -17.35 -7.70 -10.23
C LEU A 169 -17.64 -8.21 -11.65
N ALA A 170 -16.81 -7.89 -12.62
CA ALA A 170 -16.93 -8.38 -13.99
C ALA A 170 -16.86 -9.91 -14.08
N LEU A 171 -15.98 -10.56 -13.29
CA LEU A 171 -15.89 -12.03 -13.25
C LEU A 171 -17.18 -12.71 -12.77
N VAL A 172 -17.96 -12.07 -11.91
CA VAL A 172 -19.25 -12.59 -11.43
C VAL A 172 -20.44 -12.09 -12.24
N LYS A 173 -20.18 -11.42 -13.39
CA LYS A 173 -21.16 -10.95 -14.37
C LYS A 173 -22.24 -10.03 -13.79
N VAL A 174 -21.85 -9.12 -12.91
CA VAL A 174 -22.75 -8.06 -12.42
C VAL A 174 -22.53 -6.83 -13.29
N ASP A 175 -23.64 -6.27 -13.78
CA ASP A 175 -23.61 -5.02 -14.54
C ASP A 175 -23.15 -3.87 -13.62
N ALA A 176 -22.23 -3.05 -14.09
CA ALA A 176 -21.70 -1.92 -13.33
C ALA A 176 -22.79 -0.85 -13.01
N ALA A 177 -23.86 -0.81 -13.80
CA ALA A 177 -25.01 0.08 -13.58
C ALA A 177 -26.04 -0.49 -12.58
N ASP A 178 -25.87 -1.73 -12.14
CA ASP A 178 -26.77 -2.39 -11.19
C ASP A 178 -26.48 -1.93 -9.76
N GLU A 179 -27.52 -1.62 -9.00
CA GLU A 179 -27.41 -1.20 -7.59
C GLU A 179 -26.70 -2.25 -6.71
N VAL A 180 -26.87 -3.53 -7.03
CA VAL A 180 -26.12 -4.64 -6.38
C VAL A 180 -24.61 -4.50 -6.62
N ALA A 181 -24.16 -4.00 -7.80
CA ALA A 181 -22.77 -3.74 -8.07
C ALA A 181 -22.23 -2.59 -7.22
N VAL A 182 -23.03 -1.52 -7.07
CA VAL A 182 -22.66 -0.35 -6.24
C VAL A 182 -22.43 -0.77 -4.80
N VAL A 183 -23.36 -1.52 -4.20
CA VAL A 183 -23.25 -2.04 -2.83
C VAL A 183 -22.06 -3.00 -2.71
N SER A 184 -21.91 -3.92 -3.66
CA SER A 184 -20.79 -4.89 -3.64
C SER A 184 -19.42 -4.20 -3.76
N LYS A 185 -19.32 -3.16 -4.59
CA LYS A 185 -18.10 -2.34 -4.74
C LYS A 185 -17.73 -1.67 -3.43
N GLN A 186 -18.72 -1.09 -2.74
CA GLN A 186 -18.56 -0.49 -1.42
C GLN A 186 -18.04 -1.50 -0.40
N LEU A 187 -18.66 -2.67 -0.27
CA LEU A 187 -18.27 -3.71 0.68
C LEU A 187 -16.86 -4.27 0.40
N LEU A 188 -16.50 -4.45 -0.88
CA LEU A 188 -15.14 -4.84 -1.28
C LEU A 188 -14.11 -3.78 -0.89
N TYR A 189 -14.44 -2.50 -1.06
CA TYR A 189 -13.57 -1.40 -0.69
C TYR A 189 -13.43 -1.26 0.83
N ASP A 190 -14.51 -1.44 1.58
CA ASP A 190 -14.47 -1.45 3.04
C ASP A 190 -13.59 -2.60 3.58
N LYS A 191 -13.67 -3.78 2.96
CA LYS A 191 -12.75 -4.90 3.28
C LYS A 191 -11.30 -4.51 3.05
N TYR A 192 -11.00 -3.85 1.93
CA TYR A 192 -9.66 -3.33 1.64
C TYR A 192 -9.22 -2.32 2.70
N LEU A 193 -10.06 -1.34 3.05
CA LEU A 193 -9.76 -0.35 4.07
C LEU A 193 -9.55 -1.00 5.45
N ASN A 194 -10.36 -1.98 5.83
CA ASN A 194 -10.17 -2.71 7.08
C ASN A 194 -8.83 -3.47 7.10
N THR A 195 -8.43 -4.07 5.99
CA THR A 195 -7.12 -4.74 5.87
C THR A 195 -5.97 -3.77 6.11
N ARG A 196 -6.12 -2.51 5.67
CA ARG A 196 -5.16 -1.43 5.88
C ARG A 196 -5.23 -0.76 7.26
N GLY A 197 -6.24 -1.08 8.07
CA GLY A 197 -6.53 -0.34 9.30
C GLY A 197 -7.03 1.09 9.07
N LEU A 198 -7.60 1.37 7.90
CA LEU A 198 -8.12 2.68 7.50
C LEU A 198 -9.65 2.77 7.50
N LEU A 199 -10.34 1.76 8.01
CA LEU A 199 -11.79 1.77 8.14
C LEU A 199 -12.19 2.67 9.31
N THR A 200 -12.70 3.85 9.01
CA THR A 200 -13.08 4.87 9.99
C THR A 200 -14.58 4.86 10.28
N THR A 201 -15.00 5.45 11.42
CA THR A 201 -16.42 5.63 11.78
C THR A 201 -17.20 6.36 10.68
N LYS A 202 -16.65 7.43 10.13
CA LYS A 202 -17.27 8.16 9.01
C LYS A 202 -17.50 7.26 7.78
N ARG A 203 -16.59 6.32 7.53
CA ARG A 203 -16.76 5.36 6.44
C ARG A 203 -17.86 4.36 6.73
N LEU A 204 -17.94 3.87 7.97
CA LEU A 204 -19.02 2.98 8.44
C LEU A 204 -20.39 3.65 8.32
N GLU A 205 -20.52 4.92 8.71
CA GLU A 205 -21.74 5.71 8.52
C GLU A 205 -22.13 5.79 7.04
N GLY A 206 -21.16 6.07 6.16
CA GLY A 206 -21.40 6.11 4.72
C GLY A 206 -21.90 4.76 4.15
N THR A 207 -21.34 3.64 4.61
CA THR A 207 -21.76 2.30 4.21
C THR A 207 -23.15 1.96 4.73
N ALA A 208 -23.46 2.31 5.99
CA ALA A 208 -24.81 2.13 6.54
C ALA A 208 -25.85 2.94 5.75
N GLN A 209 -25.55 4.22 5.44
CA GLN A 209 -26.43 5.06 4.64
C GLN A 209 -26.65 4.52 3.22
N LEU A 210 -25.61 3.96 2.61
CA LEU A 210 -25.73 3.32 1.30
C LEU A 210 -26.68 2.13 1.36
N LEU A 211 -26.53 1.24 2.34
CA LEU A 211 -27.41 0.09 2.54
C LEU A 211 -28.87 0.48 2.77
N ILE A 212 -29.12 1.60 3.48
CA ILE A 212 -30.48 2.07 3.78
C ILE A 212 -31.14 2.76 2.56
N ARG A 213 -30.36 3.51 1.77
CA ARG A 213 -30.90 4.40 0.72
C ARG A 213 -30.94 3.78 -0.67
N THR A 214 -30.15 2.75 -0.91
CA THR A 214 -30.08 2.12 -2.22
C THR A 214 -31.15 1.03 -2.32
N ASP A 215 -31.97 1.10 -3.35
CA ASP A 215 -32.98 0.07 -3.65
C ASP A 215 -32.32 -1.05 -4.48
N TYR A 216 -31.75 -2.03 -3.81
CA TYR A 216 -31.04 -3.15 -4.42
C TYR A 216 -31.71 -4.48 -4.08
N ASP A 217 -31.55 -5.47 -4.95
CA ASP A 217 -32.03 -6.84 -4.74
C ASP A 217 -31.16 -7.55 -3.69
N GLU A 218 -31.73 -7.73 -2.46
CA GLU A 218 -31.02 -8.33 -1.32
C GLU A 218 -30.68 -9.81 -1.58
N ASP A 219 -31.55 -10.57 -2.22
CA ASP A 219 -31.31 -11.99 -2.52
C ASP A 219 -30.16 -12.14 -3.53
N ARG A 220 -30.12 -11.28 -4.55
CA ARG A 220 -29.01 -11.23 -5.50
C ARG A 220 -27.72 -10.84 -4.82
N LEU A 221 -27.74 -9.85 -3.94
CA LEU A 221 -26.55 -9.46 -3.17
C LEU A 221 -26.09 -10.63 -2.29
N ALA A 222 -26.99 -11.26 -1.54
CA ALA A 222 -26.68 -12.42 -0.70
C ALA A 222 -26.04 -13.57 -1.50
N ALA A 223 -26.55 -13.85 -2.70
CA ALA A 223 -25.99 -14.87 -3.60
C ALA A 223 -24.62 -14.47 -4.20
N LEU A 224 -24.31 -13.18 -4.25
CA LEU A 224 -23.08 -12.65 -4.82
C LEU A 224 -21.90 -12.63 -3.82
N LEU A 225 -22.17 -12.35 -2.54
CA LEU A 225 -21.13 -12.23 -1.50
C LEU A 225 -20.20 -13.44 -1.38
N PRO A 226 -20.68 -14.71 -1.46
CA PRO A 226 -19.79 -15.88 -1.48
C PRO A 226 -18.87 -15.92 -2.70
N LYS A 227 -19.38 -15.56 -3.87
CA LYS A 227 -18.61 -15.53 -5.13
C LYS A 227 -17.50 -14.47 -5.08
N LEU A 228 -17.75 -13.37 -4.38
CA LEU A 228 -16.76 -12.29 -4.14
C LEU A 228 -15.80 -12.61 -2.98
N GLY A 229 -16.08 -13.66 -2.19
CA GLY A 229 -15.29 -14.05 -1.03
C GLY A 229 -15.32 -13.02 0.11
N ILE A 230 -16.49 -12.37 0.32
CA ILE A 230 -16.68 -11.33 1.34
C ILE A 230 -17.83 -11.61 2.30
N THR A 231 -18.45 -12.78 2.27
CA THR A 231 -19.61 -13.11 3.13
C THR A 231 -19.31 -12.89 4.61
N THR A 232 -18.25 -13.52 5.14
CA THR A 232 -17.88 -13.40 6.55
C THR A 232 -17.58 -11.96 6.93
N PHE A 233 -16.81 -11.24 6.10
CA PHE A 233 -16.53 -9.83 6.32
C PHE A 233 -17.81 -9.00 6.40
N THR A 234 -18.74 -9.20 5.46
CA THR A 234 -20.02 -8.48 5.44
C THR A 234 -20.85 -8.79 6.67
N GLN A 235 -20.95 -10.06 7.09
CA GLN A 235 -21.68 -10.45 8.30
C GLN A 235 -21.11 -9.80 9.57
N GLU A 236 -19.78 -9.74 9.70
CA GLU A 236 -19.09 -9.10 10.82
C GLU A 236 -19.23 -7.57 10.78
N LEU A 237 -19.20 -6.97 9.57
CA LEU A 237 -19.43 -5.55 9.37
C LEU A 237 -20.87 -5.16 9.78
N LEU A 238 -21.88 -5.92 9.36
CA LEU A 238 -23.28 -5.68 9.76
C LEU A 238 -23.48 -5.74 11.28
N ALA A 239 -22.81 -6.69 11.96
CA ALA A 239 -22.85 -6.77 13.41
C ALA A 239 -22.21 -5.53 14.07
N LEU A 240 -21.14 -4.99 13.50
CA LEU A 240 -20.51 -3.76 13.99
C LEU A 240 -21.43 -2.53 13.74
N LEU A 241 -22.05 -2.43 12.56
CA LEU A 241 -22.96 -1.33 12.23
C LEU A 241 -24.20 -1.30 13.14
N GLU A 242 -24.73 -2.46 13.50
CA GLU A 242 -25.85 -2.57 14.45
C GLU A 242 -25.42 -2.14 15.85
N GLU A 243 -24.27 -2.58 16.35
CA GLU A 243 -23.78 -2.19 17.67
C GLU A 243 -23.57 -0.70 17.78
N GLN A 244 -23.09 -0.07 16.71
CA GLN A 244 -22.92 1.39 16.66
C GLN A 244 -24.24 2.15 16.39
N SER A 245 -25.37 1.44 16.36
CA SER A 245 -26.71 2.00 16.05
C SER A 245 -26.79 2.70 14.69
N LEU A 246 -25.94 2.33 13.76
CA LEU A 246 -25.90 2.87 12.39
C LEU A 246 -26.85 2.14 11.43
N LEU A 247 -27.18 0.87 11.74
CA LEU A 247 -28.03 0.03 10.90
C LEU A 247 -28.93 -0.85 11.80
N THR A 248 -30.19 -1.04 11.38
CA THR A 248 -31.12 -1.97 12.04
C THR A 248 -31.32 -3.23 11.23
N GLU A 249 -31.79 -4.31 11.87
CA GLU A 249 -31.93 -5.64 11.25
C GLU A 249 -32.76 -5.60 9.95
N GLY A 250 -33.77 -4.72 9.87
CA GLY A 250 -34.62 -4.58 8.68
C GLY A 250 -33.94 -4.07 7.42
N PHE A 251 -32.70 -3.57 7.51
CA PHE A 251 -31.89 -3.10 6.38
C PHE A 251 -30.65 -3.96 6.13
N MET A 252 -30.60 -5.15 6.72
CA MET A 252 -29.45 -6.05 6.57
C MET A 252 -29.71 -7.04 5.42
N PRO A 253 -28.90 -7.02 4.36
CA PRO A 253 -29.08 -7.91 3.19
C PRO A 253 -28.82 -9.38 3.50
N ILE A 254 -28.13 -9.67 4.58
CA ILE A 254 -27.87 -11.04 5.08
C ILE A 254 -27.86 -11.03 6.61
N LYS A 255 -28.04 -12.22 7.19
CA LYS A 255 -27.96 -12.39 8.65
C LYS A 255 -26.56 -12.00 9.15
N ARG A 256 -26.51 -11.11 10.15
CA ARG A 256 -25.27 -10.69 10.80
C ARG A 256 -24.57 -11.84 11.54
N SER A 257 -23.27 -11.70 11.72
CA SER A 257 -22.45 -12.60 12.56
C SER A 257 -22.74 -12.38 14.05
N LYS A 258 -22.47 -13.40 14.88
CA LYS A 258 -22.36 -13.23 16.33
C LYS A 258 -21.05 -12.53 16.73
N LYS A 259 -20.05 -12.55 15.84
CA LYS A 259 -18.78 -11.85 16.01
C LYS A 259 -18.83 -10.54 15.23
N GLN A 260 -18.38 -9.48 15.85
CA GLN A 260 -18.22 -8.17 15.20
C GLN A 260 -16.93 -8.11 14.43
N LEU A 261 -16.92 -7.26 13.40
CA LEU A 261 -15.73 -6.92 12.67
C LEU A 261 -14.73 -6.26 13.64
N LYS A 262 -13.56 -6.84 13.76
CA LYS A 262 -12.43 -6.16 14.40
C LYS A 262 -11.88 -5.14 13.40
N ILE A 263 -12.02 -3.87 13.72
CA ILE A 263 -11.31 -2.82 12.98
C ILE A 263 -9.83 -3.05 13.25
N ASN A 264 -9.10 -3.40 12.20
CA ASN A 264 -7.67 -3.54 12.29
C ASN A 264 -7.09 -2.14 12.56
N ALA A 265 -6.76 -1.84 13.82
CA ALA A 265 -5.77 -0.80 14.04
C ALA A 265 -4.47 -1.31 13.44
N VAL A 266 -3.80 -0.51 12.62
CA VAL A 266 -2.41 -0.81 12.22
C VAL A 266 -1.59 -0.67 13.50
N ASN A 267 -1.55 -1.76 14.27
CA ASN A 267 -0.73 -1.85 15.46
C ASN A 267 0.73 -1.69 15.03
N LYS A 268 1.47 -0.94 15.84
CA LYS A 268 2.91 -0.68 15.77
C LYS A 268 3.65 -1.82 15.07
N LEU A 269 4.16 -1.51 13.90
CA LEU A 269 5.00 -2.37 13.09
C LEU A 269 6.42 -2.40 13.65
#